data_cb95dfe8c9057d6403c5e775c3c232fa
#
_entry.id   cb95dfe8c9057d6403c5e775c3c232fa
#
_cell.length_a   1.000
_cell.length_b   1.000
_cell.length_c   1.000
_cell.angle_alpha   90.00
_cell.angle_beta   90.00
_cell.angle_gamma   90.00
#
_symmetry.space_group_name_H-M   'P 1'
#
loop_
_entity.id
_entity.type
_entity.pdbx_description
1 polymer ?
#
loop_
_entity_poly.entity_id
_entity_poly.type
_entity_poly.pdbx_seq_one_letter_code
_entity_poly.pdbx_strand_id
1 'polypeptide(L)'
;MQQRVTITGAKRSKGEMEGRPYDSTKIYVQTKMNVDSGDMMGFATTEYNWGLSDNFDKLLGLKFPIQADVDMELITSGKSSKIVVLEVTPIPVQTQITAKA
;
A
#
# COMPACT_ATOMS: atom_id res chain seq x y z
N MET A 1 -6.25 -9.99 -7.48
CA MET A 1 -6.87 -10.16 -6.15
C MET A 1 -7.15 -8.78 -5.56
N GLN A 2 -8.39 -8.52 -5.25
CA GLN A 2 -8.78 -7.20 -4.75
C GLN A 2 -9.14 -7.29 -3.27
N GLN A 3 -8.64 -6.33 -2.50
CA GLN A 3 -8.88 -6.29 -1.07
C GLN A 3 -9.09 -4.84 -0.62
N ARG A 4 -9.95 -4.68 0.38
CA ARG A 4 -10.10 -3.39 1.04
C ARG A 4 -9.12 -3.33 2.21
N VAL A 5 -8.29 -2.31 2.21
CA VAL A 5 -7.22 -2.18 3.20
C VAL A 5 -7.17 -0.75 3.73
N THR A 6 -6.46 -0.59 4.84
CA THR A 6 -6.15 0.74 5.37
C THR A 6 -4.73 1.09 4.97
N ILE A 7 -4.58 2.18 4.23
CA ILE A 7 -3.27 2.68 3.83
C ILE A 7 -2.86 3.76 4.81
N THR A 8 -1.75 3.55 5.49
CA THR A 8 -1.27 4.47 6.52
C THR A 8 -0.37 5.55 5.96
N GLY A 9 0.16 5.34 4.77
CA GLY A 9 1.02 6.32 4.14
C GLY A 9 1.49 5.87 2.78
N ALA A 10 2.22 6.74 2.12
CA ALA A 10 2.78 6.45 0.81
C ALA A 10 4.12 7.17 0.67
N LYS A 11 4.96 6.65 -0.21
CA LYS A 11 6.29 7.21 -0.43
C LYS A 11 6.61 7.17 -1.92
N ARG A 12 7.15 8.26 -2.42
CA ARG A 12 7.64 8.33 -3.80
C ARG A 12 9.16 8.30 -3.79
N SER A 13 9.71 7.52 -4.70
CA SER A 13 11.16 7.48 -4.91
C SER A 13 11.42 7.64 -6.39
N LYS A 14 12.19 8.66 -6.74
CA LYS A 14 12.55 8.92 -8.12
C LYS A 14 13.92 9.57 -8.16
N GLY A 15 14.81 9.02 -8.95
CA GLY A 15 16.15 9.55 -9.06
C GLY A 15 17.06 8.62 -9.82
N GLU A 16 18.35 8.74 -9.55
CA GLU A 16 19.35 7.94 -10.23
C GLU A 16 20.43 7.53 -9.23
N MET A 17 20.82 6.29 -9.28
CA MET A 17 21.89 5.77 -8.44
C MET A 17 22.86 4.96 -9.30
N GLU A 18 24.12 5.36 -9.31
CA GLU A 18 25.17 4.67 -10.07
C GLU A 18 24.79 4.51 -11.55
N GLY A 19 24.22 5.55 -12.14
CA GLY A 19 23.82 5.54 -13.53
C GLY A 19 22.54 4.80 -13.83
N ARG A 20 21.88 4.25 -12.82
CA ARG A 20 20.62 3.54 -12.99
C ARG A 20 19.47 4.36 -12.46
N PRO A 21 18.51 4.71 -13.32
CA PRO A 21 17.35 5.45 -12.83
C PRO A 21 16.43 4.56 -12.01
N TYR A 22 15.81 5.13 -10.99
CA TYR A 22 14.76 4.46 -10.25
C TYR A 22 13.55 5.37 -10.18
N ASP A 23 12.37 4.77 -10.18
CA ASP A 23 11.12 5.50 -10.24
C ASP A 23 10.04 4.59 -9.69
N SER A 24 9.56 4.88 -8.48
CA SER A 24 8.57 4.00 -7.86
C SER A 24 7.72 4.73 -6.85
N THR A 25 6.55 4.15 -6.58
CA THR A 25 5.68 4.54 -5.49
C THR A 25 5.50 3.33 -4.59
N LYS A 26 5.57 3.56 -3.28
CA LYS A 26 5.30 2.51 -2.30
C LYS A 26 4.16 2.95 -1.42
N ILE A 27 3.31 2.01 -1.07
CA ILE A 27 2.23 2.26 -0.13
C ILE A 27 2.46 1.40 1.11
N TYR A 28 2.04 1.92 2.24
CA TYR A 28 2.17 1.24 3.52
C TYR A 28 0.78 0.84 3.98
N VAL A 29 0.57 -0.47 4.06
CA VAL A 29 -0.74 -1.04 4.35
C VAL A 29 -0.73 -1.63 5.75
N GLN A 30 -1.76 -1.31 6.52
CA GLN A 30 -1.92 -1.85 7.85
C GLN A 30 -2.29 -3.33 7.76
N THR A 31 -1.50 -4.16 8.41
CA THR A 31 -1.71 -5.61 8.40
C THR A 31 -1.87 -6.13 9.82
N LYS A 32 -2.71 -7.14 9.96
CA LYS A 32 -2.95 -7.74 11.28
C LYS A 32 -1.79 -8.65 11.66
N MET A 33 -1.30 -8.50 12.88
CA MET A 33 -0.26 -9.39 13.39
C MET A 33 -0.87 -10.72 13.82
N ASN A 34 -0.05 -11.76 13.78
CA ASN A 34 -0.50 -13.09 14.15
C ASN A 34 -0.60 -13.20 15.67
N VAL A 35 -1.81 -13.03 16.18
CA VAL A 35 -2.06 -13.08 17.62
C VAL A 35 -2.05 -14.51 18.17
N ASP A 36 -2.16 -15.49 17.30
CA ASP A 36 -2.20 -16.90 17.73
C ASP A 36 -0.88 -17.37 18.33
N SER A 37 0.21 -16.67 18.02
CA SER A 37 1.52 -17.01 18.59
C SER A 37 1.60 -16.71 20.09
N GLY A 38 0.73 -15.84 20.58
CA GLY A 38 0.77 -15.39 21.97
C GLY A 38 1.78 -14.30 22.25
N ASP A 39 2.59 -13.96 21.27
CA ASP A 39 3.68 -12.99 21.45
C ASP A 39 3.45 -11.67 20.69
N MET A 40 2.35 -11.58 19.94
CA MET A 40 2.06 -10.41 19.13
C MET A 40 0.60 -10.04 19.24
N MET A 41 0.33 -8.75 19.13
CA MET A 41 -1.05 -8.26 19.06
C MET A 41 -1.06 -6.95 18.28
N GLY A 42 -2.22 -6.63 17.73
CA GLY A 42 -2.39 -5.37 17.02
C GLY A 42 -2.08 -5.47 15.55
N PHE A 43 -1.51 -4.40 15.02
CA PHE A 43 -1.28 -4.27 13.58
C PHE A 43 0.15 -3.85 13.30
N ALA A 44 0.65 -4.30 12.17
CA ALA A 44 1.92 -3.86 11.63
C ALA A 44 1.67 -3.17 10.30
N THR A 45 2.70 -2.57 9.74
CA THR A 45 2.61 -1.93 8.43
C THR A 45 3.48 -2.70 7.45
N THR A 46 2.92 -3.04 6.31
CA THR A 46 3.64 -3.74 5.25
C THR A 46 3.76 -2.82 4.04
N GLU A 47 4.95 -2.78 3.46
CA GLU A 47 5.25 -1.95 2.31
C GLU A 47 5.03 -2.73 1.02
N TYR A 48 4.31 -2.12 0.07
CA TYR A 48 4.08 -2.71 -1.24
C TYR A 48 4.47 -1.74 -2.33
N ASN A 49 5.01 -2.26 -3.43
CA ASN A 49 5.31 -1.46 -4.61
C ASN A 49 4.06 -1.22 -5.43
N TRP A 50 3.89 0.01 -5.87
CA TRP A 50 2.76 0.40 -6.72
C TRP A 50 3.28 1.19 -7.92
N GLY A 51 3.94 0.51 -8.84
CA GLY A 51 4.37 1.09 -10.11
C GLY A 51 5.29 2.29 -10.00
N LEU A 52 5.12 3.20 -10.92
CA LEU A 52 5.98 4.37 -11.06
C LEU A 52 5.56 5.50 -10.13
N SER A 53 6.44 6.50 -10.00
CA SER A 53 6.19 7.62 -9.09
C SER A 53 4.95 8.44 -9.45
N ASP A 54 4.47 8.34 -10.69
CA ASP A 54 3.24 9.02 -11.09
C ASP A 54 2.04 8.60 -10.25
N ASN A 55 2.05 7.38 -9.73
CA ASN A 55 0.95 6.90 -8.91
C ASN A 55 0.84 7.66 -7.59
N PHE A 56 1.95 8.19 -7.11
CA PHE A 56 1.95 8.97 -5.88
C PHE A 56 1.03 10.19 -6.00
N ASP A 57 0.97 10.77 -7.19
CA ASP A 57 0.14 11.96 -7.42
C ASP A 57 -1.34 11.67 -7.24
N LYS A 58 -1.74 10.41 -7.43
CA LYS A 58 -3.13 10.00 -7.26
C LYS A 58 -3.57 10.04 -5.81
N LEU A 59 -2.61 10.07 -4.89
CA LEU A 59 -2.88 10.09 -3.45
C LEU A 59 -2.67 11.46 -2.83
N LEU A 60 -2.22 12.44 -3.61
CA LEU A 60 -2.02 13.78 -3.09
C LEU A 60 -3.35 14.39 -2.64
N GLY A 61 -3.31 15.12 -1.55
CA GLY A 61 -4.48 15.76 -1.00
C GLY A 61 -5.34 14.89 -0.12
N LEU A 62 -5.03 13.61 0.00
CA LEU A 62 -5.76 12.71 0.89
C LEU A 62 -5.16 12.78 2.28
N LYS A 63 -6.02 12.60 3.27
CA LYS A 63 -5.60 12.62 4.67
C LYS A 63 -5.48 11.20 5.19
N PHE A 64 -4.27 10.76 5.41
CA PHE A 64 -4.01 9.42 5.91
C PHE A 64 -4.30 9.32 7.40
N PRO A 65 -4.69 8.15 7.91
CA PRO A 65 -4.85 6.92 7.13
C PRO A 65 -6.13 6.94 6.28
N ILE A 66 -6.12 6.24 5.17
CA ILE A 66 -7.27 6.14 4.28
C ILE A 66 -7.63 4.68 4.06
N GLN A 67 -8.89 4.46 3.70
CA GLN A 67 -9.30 3.14 3.24
C GLN A 67 -9.32 3.14 1.73
N ALA A 68 -8.97 2.02 1.15
CA ALA A 68 -8.90 1.89 -0.30
C ALA A 68 -9.13 0.45 -0.71
N ASP A 69 -9.65 0.29 -1.91
CA ASP A 69 -9.70 -1.01 -2.56
C ASP A 69 -8.41 -1.14 -3.36
N VAL A 70 -7.65 -2.18 -3.09
CA VAL A 70 -6.36 -2.40 -3.71
C VAL A 70 -6.36 -3.70 -4.49
N ASP A 71 -5.96 -3.62 -5.75
CA ASP A 71 -5.83 -4.79 -6.61
C ASP A 71 -4.36 -5.21 -6.58
N MET A 72 -4.12 -6.43 -6.15
CA MET A 72 -2.77 -6.96 -5.98
C MET A 72 -2.58 -8.22 -6.80
N GLU A 73 -1.33 -8.49 -7.13
CA GLU A 73 -0.97 -9.69 -7.87
C GLU A 73 0.28 -10.31 -7.29
N LEU A 74 0.26 -11.64 -7.16
CA LEU A 74 1.44 -12.37 -6.73
C LEU A 74 2.25 -12.75 -7.96
N ILE A 75 3.49 -12.31 -7.99
CA ILE A 75 4.39 -12.58 -9.10
C ILE A 75 5.52 -13.46 -8.62
N THR A 76 5.73 -14.58 -9.29
CA THR A 76 6.82 -15.50 -8.98
C THR A 76 7.90 -15.40 -10.03
N SER A 77 9.14 -15.25 -9.58
CA SER A 77 10.30 -15.16 -10.46
C SER A 77 11.37 -16.09 -9.90
N GLY A 78 11.58 -17.22 -10.57
CA GLY A 78 12.54 -18.20 -10.08
C GLY A 78 12.18 -18.72 -8.72
N LYS A 79 13.06 -18.53 -7.75
CA LYS A 79 12.85 -19.02 -6.39
C LYS A 79 12.11 -18.05 -5.48
N SER A 80 11.86 -16.85 -5.94
CA SER A 80 11.23 -15.85 -5.10
C SER A 80 9.89 -15.42 -5.65
N SER A 81 9.04 -14.91 -4.78
CA SER A 81 7.77 -14.36 -5.18
C SER A 81 7.54 -13.06 -4.42
N LYS A 82 6.75 -12.20 -5.02
CA LYS A 82 6.43 -10.91 -4.42
C LYS A 82 5.03 -10.51 -4.79
N ILE A 83 4.44 -9.65 -3.97
CA ILE A 83 3.14 -9.09 -4.23
C ILE A 83 3.34 -7.67 -4.75
N VAL A 84 2.72 -7.37 -5.88
CA VAL A 84 2.74 -6.02 -6.44
C VAL A 84 1.33 -5.47 -6.46
N VAL A 85 1.21 -4.17 -6.30
CA VAL A 85 -0.07 -3.47 -6.35
C VAL A 85 -0.28 -2.99 -7.78
N LEU A 86 -1.41 -3.35 -8.36
CA LEU A 86 -1.76 -2.94 -9.71
C LEU A 86 -2.58 -1.67 -9.71
N GLU A 87 -3.50 -1.52 -8.76
CA GLU A 87 -4.39 -0.37 -8.72
C GLU A 87 -4.83 -0.09 -7.29
N VAL A 88 -4.97 1.19 -6.98
CA VAL A 88 -5.46 1.66 -5.68
C VAL A 88 -6.62 2.60 -5.93
N THR A 89 -7.77 2.28 -5.36
CA THR A 89 -8.97 3.10 -5.48
C THR A 89 -9.35 3.60 -4.08
N PRO A 90 -9.03 4.85 -3.75
CA PRO A 90 -9.38 5.39 -2.44
C PRO A 90 -10.88 5.45 -2.23
N ILE A 91 -11.32 5.20 -1.00
CA ILE A 91 -12.72 5.25 -0.64
C ILE A 91 -13.04 6.68 -0.18
N PRO A 92 -14.16 7.25 -0.64
CA PRO A 92 -14.50 8.63 -0.28
C PRO A 92 -14.58 8.88 1.22
N VAL A 93 -14.18 10.08 1.61
CA VAL A 93 -14.14 10.49 3.02
C VAL A 93 -15.53 10.42 3.66
N GLN A 94 -16.58 10.73 2.91
CA GLN A 94 -17.93 10.67 3.44
C GLN A 94 -18.26 9.29 4.01
N THR A 95 -17.80 8.24 3.32
CA THR A 95 -18.05 6.88 3.78
C THR A 95 -17.34 6.64 5.10
N GLN A 96 -16.14 7.18 5.26
CA GLN A 96 -15.38 7.02 6.49
C GLN A 96 -16.05 7.75 7.65
N ILE A 97 -16.55 8.95 7.41
CA ILE A 97 -17.25 9.73 8.43
C ILE A 97 -18.51 9.01 8.88
N THR A 98 -19.25 8.48 7.94
CA THR A 98 -20.47 7.74 8.23
C THR A 98 -20.17 6.53 9.12
N ALA A 99 -19.06 5.89 8.87
CA ALA A 99 -18.67 4.71 9.64
C ALA A 99 -18.39 5.03 11.10
N LYS A 100 -18.06 6.27 11.41
CA LYS A 100 -17.78 6.69 12.77
C LYS A 100 -19.05 7.01 13.56
N ALA A 101 -20.09 7.33 12.84
CA ALA A 101 -21.34 7.63 13.51
C ALA A 101 -22.00 6.37 14.01
#